data_4682f3d4dfa7433767490ac70b6c0e90
#
_entry.id   4682f3d4dfa7433767490ac70b6c0e90
#
_cell.length_a   1.000
_cell.length_b   1.000
_cell.length_c   1.000
_cell.angle_alpha   90.00
_cell.angle_beta   90.00
_cell.angle_gamma   90.00
#
_symmetry.space_group_name_H-M   'P 1'
#
loop_
_entity.id
_entity.type
_entity.pdbx_description
1 polymer ?
#
loop_
_entity_poly.entity_id
_entity_poly.type
_entity_poly.pdbx_seq_one_letter_code
_entity_poly.pdbx_strand_id
1 'polypeptide(L)'
;MKLEILGLFAVKIEPTRIDDVKIVWPDKFGDHRGFFSETFNSEKFKLGGLDLSFCQDNHSLSEKAGTLRGMHFQINPYAQGKLLRVTRGAIYDVAVDIRAGSPTFGEWVGYEISAKLWNQIFIPVGFAHGFCTLEDNTEVMYKVTAPYSPENERGLAWNDDELAIDWPIDNDAPILSEKDTSYPELRNLPTFFKYEF
;
A
#
# COMPACT_ATOMS: atom_id res chain seq x y z
N MET A 1 -4.26 2.50 -33.34
CA MET A 1 -5.38 3.12 -34.07
C MET A 1 -6.77 2.87 -33.46
N LYS A 2 -7.13 1.67 -32.93
CA LYS A 2 -8.42 1.46 -32.25
C LYS A 2 -8.51 1.99 -30.81
N LEU A 3 -7.40 2.13 -30.09
CA LEU A 3 -7.35 2.61 -28.70
C LEU A 3 -7.42 4.14 -28.57
N GLU A 4 -6.93 4.87 -29.58
CA GLU A 4 -7.01 6.34 -29.62
C GLU A 4 -8.43 6.89 -29.79
N ILE A 5 -9.32 6.10 -30.41
CA ILE A 5 -10.71 6.52 -30.70
C ILE A 5 -11.58 6.52 -29.43
N LEU A 6 -11.18 5.81 -28.37
CA LEU A 6 -11.94 5.70 -27.12
C LEU A 6 -11.42 6.61 -25.99
N GLY A 7 -10.33 7.38 -26.21
CA GLY A 7 -9.70 8.19 -25.15
C GLY A 7 -9.18 7.35 -23.96
N LEU A 8 -9.02 6.04 -24.15
CA LEU A 8 -8.54 5.10 -23.16
C LEU A 8 -7.01 4.97 -23.29
N PHE A 9 -6.29 5.87 -22.62
CA PHE A 9 -4.87 5.67 -22.37
C PHE A 9 -4.71 4.87 -21.09
N ALA A 10 -3.75 3.93 -21.07
CA ALA A 10 -3.37 3.25 -19.83
C ALA A 10 -2.89 4.28 -18.81
N VAL A 11 -3.27 4.09 -17.54
CA VAL A 11 -2.66 4.85 -16.45
C VAL A 11 -1.16 4.50 -16.37
N LYS A 12 -0.32 5.47 -16.03
CA LYS A 12 1.12 5.22 -15.86
C LYS A 12 1.34 4.35 -14.61
N ILE A 13 1.92 3.16 -14.80
CA ILE A 13 2.24 2.20 -13.74
C ILE A 13 3.72 1.87 -13.84
N GLU A 14 4.44 2.00 -12.74
CA GLU A 14 5.87 1.75 -12.64
C GLU A 14 6.15 0.65 -11.62
N PRO A 15 7.02 -0.32 -11.93
CA PRO A 15 7.47 -1.29 -10.94
C PRO A 15 8.33 -0.62 -9.88
N THR A 16 8.34 -1.21 -8.69
CA THR A 16 9.32 -0.89 -7.66
C THR A 16 10.53 -1.84 -7.76
N ARG A 17 11.44 -1.80 -6.80
CA ARG A 17 12.52 -2.80 -6.70
C ARG A 17 11.98 -4.23 -6.54
N ILE A 18 10.85 -4.41 -5.90
CA ILE A 18 10.07 -5.66 -5.88
C ILE A 18 8.96 -5.51 -6.91
N ASP A 19 9.12 -6.17 -8.08
CA ASP A 19 8.29 -5.92 -9.26
C ASP A 19 6.78 -6.06 -9.01
N ASP A 20 6.37 -6.91 -8.08
CA ASP A 20 4.95 -7.11 -7.75
C ASP A 20 4.29 -5.86 -7.12
N VAL A 21 5.06 -5.04 -6.41
CA VAL A 21 4.58 -3.76 -5.85
C VAL A 21 4.73 -2.66 -6.89
N LYS A 22 3.66 -1.93 -7.17
CA LYS A 22 3.62 -0.93 -8.24
C LYS A 22 3.31 0.48 -7.72
N ILE A 23 3.97 1.46 -8.30
CA ILE A 23 3.58 2.88 -8.16
C ILE A 23 2.70 3.25 -9.33
N VAL A 24 1.57 3.86 -9.03
CA VAL A 24 0.57 4.30 -10.02
C VAL A 24 0.51 5.82 -10.03
N TRP A 25 0.49 6.41 -11.22
CA TRP A 25 0.46 7.86 -11.42
C TRP A 25 -0.80 8.26 -12.19
N PRO A 26 -1.91 8.58 -11.50
CA PRO A 26 -3.11 9.09 -12.15
C PRO A 26 -2.85 10.47 -12.74
N ASP A 27 -3.46 10.75 -13.90
CA ASP A 27 -3.45 12.09 -14.47
C ASP A 27 -4.22 13.07 -13.60
N LYS A 28 -3.71 14.29 -13.47
CA LYS A 28 -4.32 15.38 -12.72
C LYS A 28 -4.46 16.61 -13.63
N PHE A 29 -5.69 16.97 -13.95
CA PHE A 29 -6.03 18.06 -14.84
C PHE A 29 -6.46 19.27 -14.02
N GLY A 30 -5.67 20.35 -14.07
CA GLY A 30 -5.91 21.58 -13.33
C GLY A 30 -6.52 22.69 -14.20
N ASP A 31 -7.44 23.50 -13.62
CA ASP A 31 -7.94 24.75 -14.19
C ASP A 31 -8.15 25.79 -13.07
N HIS A 32 -8.74 26.97 -13.41
CA HIS A 32 -9.00 28.06 -12.46
C HIS A 32 -9.96 27.69 -11.29
N ARG A 33 -10.65 26.58 -11.35
CA ARG A 33 -11.56 26.07 -10.31
C ARG A 33 -10.89 25.08 -9.38
N GLY A 34 -9.69 24.54 -9.76
CA GLY A 34 -8.99 23.48 -9.03
C GLY A 34 -8.50 22.39 -9.98
N PHE A 35 -8.82 21.13 -9.68
CA PHE A 35 -8.39 20.01 -10.51
C PHE A 35 -9.47 18.93 -10.63
N PHE A 36 -9.34 18.12 -11.68
CA PHE A 36 -10.03 16.84 -11.84
C PHE A 36 -8.99 15.73 -12.01
N SER A 37 -9.25 14.56 -11.44
CA SER A 37 -8.43 13.38 -11.64
C SER A 37 -9.30 12.12 -11.54
N GLU A 38 -9.16 11.24 -12.50
CA GLU A 38 -9.68 9.89 -12.43
C GLU A 38 -8.65 9.03 -11.70
N THR A 39 -8.91 8.73 -10.43
CA THR A 39 -7.95 8.07 -9.54
C THR A 39 -7.99 6.54 -9.62
N PHE A 40 -9.03 5.98 -10.19
CA PHE A 40 -9.17 4.56 -10.52
C PHE A 40 -10.14 4.37 -11.67
N ASN A 41 -9.75 3.54 -12.62
CA ASN A 41 -10.59 3.08 -13.72
C ASN A 41 -10.14 1.65 -14.07
N SER A 42 -11.01 0.65 -13.89
CA SER A 42 -10.67 -0.76 -14.05
C SER A 42 -10.07 -1.08 -15.42
N GLU A 43 -10.64 -0.51 -16.50
CA GLU A 43 -10.17 -0.75 -17.86
C GLU A 43 -8.76 -0.16 -18.09
N LYS A 44 -8.50 1.06 -17.60
CA LYS A 44 -7.19 1.70 -17.71
C LYS A 44 -6.11 0.99 -16.89
N PHE A 45 -6.47 0.53 -15.69
CA PHE A 45 -5.57 -0.27 -14.85
C PHE A 45 -5.26 -1.62 -15.51
N LYS A 46 -6.26 -2.30 -16.06
CA LYS A 46 -6.07 -3.53 -16.81
C LYS A 46 -5.16 -3.35 -18.02
N LEU A 47 -5.34 -2.27 -18.78
CA LEU A 47 -4.45 -1.92 -19.89
C LEU A 47 -3.01 -1.63 -19.41
N GLY A 48 -2.85 -1.11 -18.21
CA GLY A 48 -1.56 -0.90 -17.54
C GLY A 48 -0.96 -2.16 -16.91
N GLY A 49 -1.63 -3.30 -16.99
CA GLY A 49 -1.15 -4.58 -16.46
C GLY A 49 -1.67 -4.94 -15.06
N LEU A 50 -2.57 -4.14 -14.49
CA LEU A 50 -3.22 -4.43 -13.19
C LEU A 50 -4.71 -4.75 -13.40
N ASP A 51 -5.04 -6.03 -13.56
CA ASP A 51 -6.43 -6.51 -13.63
C ASP A 51 -6.97 -6.74 -12.21
N LEU A 52 -7.56 -5.70 -11.63
CA LEU A 52 -7.95 -5.66 -10.22
C LEU A 52 -9.46 -5.46 -10.06
N SER A 53 -10.04 -6.20 -9.12
CA SER A 53 -11.42 -6.01 -8.67
C SER A 53 -11.41 -5.63 -7.19
N PHE A 54 -11.97 -4.47 -6.86
CA PHE A 54 -12.06 -3.98 -5.47
C PHE A 54 -13.50 -4.08 -4.95
N CYS A 55 -13.65 -4.44 -3.68
CA CYS A 55 -14.96 -4.62 -3.05
C CYS A 55 -15.21 -3.67 -1.85
N GLN A 56 -14.18 -2.97 -1.36
CA GLN A 56 -14.31 -2.10 -0.19
C GLN A 56 -13.35 -0.92 -0.30
N ASP A 57 -13.83 0.26 0.10
CA ASP A 57 -13.03 1.47 0.30
C ASP A 57 -12.87 1.73 1.81
N ASN A 58 -11.68 2.16 2.20
CA ASN A 58 -11.36 2.60 3.56
C ASN A 58 -10.78 4.01 3.53
N HIS A 59 -11.04 4.78 4.59
CA HIS A 59 -10.50 6.12 4.79
C HIS A 59 -10.04 6.26 6.23
N SER A 60 -8.85 6.76 6.45
CA SER A 60 -8.28 7.03 7.78
C SER A 60 -7.69 8.42 7.85
N LEU A 61 -7.79 9.03 9.03
CA LEU A 61 -7.10 10.24 9.43
C LEU A 61 -6.09 9.88 10.53
N SER A 62 -4.88 10.38 10.41
CA SER A 62 -3.87 10.40 11.47
C SER A 62 -3.57 11.84 11.82
N GLU A 63 -3.86 12.25 13.07
CA GLU A 63 -3.75 13.64 13.50
C GLU A 63 -2.29 14.12 13.59
N LYS A 64 -1.35 13.20 13.87
CA LYS A 64 0.06 13.52 14.08
C LYS A 64 0.98 12.82 13.08
N ALA A 65 2.02 13.53 12.66
CA ALA A 65 3.19 12.95 12.03
C ALA A 65 3.83 11.90 12.96
N GLY A 66 4.52 10.90 12.40
CA GLY A 66 5.09 9.78 13.15
C GLY A 66 4.04 8.74 13.60
N THR A 67 2.77 8.85 13.15
CA THR A 67 1.78 7.77 13.37
C THR A 67 2.10 6.62 12.44
N LEU A 68 2.45 5.47 13.01
CA LEU A 68 2.73 4.23 12.28
C LEU A 68 1.54 3.27 12.42
N ARG A 69 1.06 2.76 11.29
CA ARG A 69 0.00 1.76 11.20
C ARG A 69 0.51 0.55 10.43
N GLY A 70 0.63 -0.57 11.07
CA GLY A 70 1.15 -1.77 10.43
C GLY A 70 2.08 -2.59 11.32
N MET A 71 2.67 -3.62 10.77
CA MET A 71 2.49 -4.14 9.38
C MET A 71 1.31 -5.10 9.36
N HIS A 72 0.32 -4.86 8.49
CA HIS A 72 -0.93 -5.63 8.49
C HIS A 72 -1.15 -6.39 7.19
N PHE A 73 -1.71 -7.60 7.30
CA PHE A 73 -2.22 -8.36 6.17
C PHE A 73 -3.41 -9.23 6.60
N GLN A 74 -4.17 -9.74 5.65
CA GLN A 74 -5.18 -10.78 5.89
C GLN A 74 -4.80 -12.07 5.18
N ILE A 75 -5.08 -13.21 5.84
CA ILE A 75 -4.84 -14.53 5.29
C ILE A 75 -6.07 -15.04 4.51
N ASN A 76 -5.88 -16.08 3.68
CA ASN A 76 -6.96 -16.73 2.96
C ASN A 76 -8.08 -17.21 3.91
N PRO A 77 -9.38 -17.15 3.52
CA PRO A 77 -9.86 -16.76 2.17
C PRO A 77 -10.05 -15.24 1.96
N TYR A 78 -9.64 -14.40 2.90
CA TYR A 78 -9.83 -12.94 2.88
C TYR A 78 -8.53 -12.16 2.63
N ALA A 79 -7.53 -12.80 2.02
CA ALA A 79 -6.29 -12.12 1.65
C ALA A 79 -6.55 -10.93 0.71
N GLN A 80 -5.92 -9.79 0.99
CA GLN A 80 -6.22 -8.51 0.33
C GLN A 80 -5.03 -7.96 -0.45
N GLY A 81 -5.24 -7.65 -1.74
CA GLY A 81 -4.46 -6.65 -2.43
C GLY A 81 -5.01 -5.26 -2.10
N LYS A 82 -4.14 -4.26 -2.04
CA LYS A 82 -4.48 -2.88 -1.62
C LYS A 82 -4.00 -1.88 -2.66
N LEU A 83 -4.88 -0.93 -3.04
CA LEU A 83 -4.50 0.26 -3.81
C LEU A 83 -4.71 1.49 -2.93
N LEU A 84 -3.61 2.13 -2.55
CA LEU A 84 -3.59 3.18 -1.54
C LEU A 84 -3.16 4.52 -2.13
N ARG A 85 -3.78 5.60 -1.68
CA ARG A 85 -3.43 6.99 -1.99
C ARG A 85 -3.59 7.89 -0.77
N VAL A 86 -2.88 9.02 -0.79
CA VAL A 86 -3.01 10.08 0.20
C VAL A 86 -3.85 11.22 -0.41
N THR A 87 -4.89 11.66 0.32
CA THR A 87 -5.75 12.79 -0.09
C THR A 87 -5.33 14.09 0.56
N ARG A 88 -4.62 14.01 1.71
CA ARG A 88 -4.05 15.13 2.45
C ARG A 88 -2.80 14.68 3.18
N GLY A 89 -1.73 15.49 3.13
CA GLY A 89 -0.46 15.17 3.76
C GLY A 89 0.37 14.16 2.99
N ALA A 90 1.21 13.42 3.68
CA ALA A 90 2.15 12.47 3.13
C ALA A 90 2.41 11.30 4.09
N ILE A 91 2.74 10.15 3.53
CA ILE A 91 3.16 8.95 4.26
C ILE A 91 4.42 8.36 3.64
N TYR A 92 5.18 7.65 4.44
CA TYR A 92 6.14 6.66 3.98
C TYR A 92 5.46 5.29 4.06
N ASP A 93 5.18 4.70 2.92
CA ASP A 93 4.44 3.45 2.77
C ASP A 93 5.41 2.29 2.54
N VAL A 94 5.26 1.20 3.28
CA VAL A 94 6.16 0.05 3.25
C VAL A 94 5.40 -1.24 2.98
N ALA A 95 5.94 -2.04 2.06
CA ALA A 95 5.46 -3.39 1.75
C ALA A 95 6.59 -4.40 1.89
N VAL A 96 6.38 -5.46 2.69
CA VAL A 96 7.32 -6.57 2.94
C VAL A 96 6.80 -7.83 2.27
N ASP A 97 7.62 -8.50 1.45
CA ASP A 97 7.27 -9.81 0.87
C ASP A 97 7.33 -10.91 1.93
N ILE A 98 6.18 -11.53 2.22
CA ILE A 98 6.06 -12.63 3.19
C ILE A 98 5.67 -13.97 2.54
N ARG A 99 5.86 -14.11 1.22
CA ARG A 99 5.55 -15.33 0.46
C ARG A 99 6.72 -16.31 0.52
N ALA A 100 6.54 -17.43 1.20
CA ALA A 100 7.56 -18.47 1.29
C ALA A 100 7.95 -18.98 -0.10
N GLY A 101 9.25 -19.04 -0.39
CA GLY A 101 9.80 -19.42 -1.68
C GLY A 101 9.89 -18.29 -2.71
N SER A 102 9.47 -17.07 -2.38
CA SER A 102 9.69 -15.90 -3.21
C SER A 102 11.19 -15.55 -3.27
N PRO A 103 11.70 -15.13 -4.44
CA PRO A 103 13.07 -14.63 -4.54
C PRO A 103 13.32 -13.35 -3.72
N THR A 104 12.26 -12.67 -3.32
CA THR A 104 12.29 -11.44 -2.51
C THR A 104 11.69 -11.65 -1.11
N PHE A 105 11.55 -12.92 -0.65
CA PHE A 105 11.04 -13.20 0.70
C PHE A 105 11.88 -12.47 1.76
N GLY A 106 11.21 -11.71 2.64
CA GLY A 106 11.85 -10.89 3.68
C GLY A 106 12.45 -9.57 3.16
N GLU A 107 12.40 -9.30 1.86
CA GLU A 107 12.74 -7.97 1.35
C GLU A 107 11.54 -7.03 1.43
N TRP A 108 11.82 -5.73 1.51
CA TRP A 108 10.79 -4.70 1.56
C TRP A 108 11.09 -3.54 0.62
N VAL A 109 10.05 -2.81 0.27
CA VAL A 109 10.15 -1.52 -0.43
C VAL A 109 9.43 -0.45 0.37
N GLY A 110 9.97 0.78 0.35
CA GLY A 110 9.38 1.94 0.98
C GLY A 110 9.31 3.12 0.00
N TYR A 111 8.17 3.81 -0.04
CA TYR A 111 7.92 4.93 -0.94
C TYR A 111 7.14 6.04 -0.26
N GLU A 112 7.49 7.30 -0.57
CA GLU A 112 6.63 8.43 -0.25
C GLU A 112 5.39 8.39 -1.14
N ILE A 113 4.21 8.37 -0.51
CA ILE A 113 2.91 8.55 -1.15
C ILE A 113 2.28 9.81 -0.57
N SER A 114 1.94 10.78 -1.42
CA SER A 114 1.46 12.07 -0.91
C SER A 114 0.42 12.74 -1.80
N ALA A 115 -0.39 13.60 -1.20
CA ALA A 115 -1.33 14.46 -1.93
C ALA A 115 -0.61 15.43 -2.89
N LYS A 116 0.66 15.76 -2.63
CA LYS A 116 1.51 16.61 -3.47
C LYS A 116 2.00 15.86 -4.70
N LEU A 117 2.56 14.66 -4.53
CA LEU A 117 3.06 13.81 -5.64
C LEU A 117 1.92 13.26 -6.48
N TRP A 118 0.73 13.10 -5.90
CA TRP A 118 -0.46 12.54 -6.55
C TRP A 118 -0.28 11.11 -7.05
N ASN A 119 0.62 10.36 -6.41
CA ASN A 119 0.90 8.96 -6.67
C ASN A 119 0.05 8.05 -5.79
N GLN A 120 0.00 6.79 -6.19
CA GLN A 120 -0.63 5.69 -5.45
C GLN A 120 0.33 4.52 -5.39
N ILE A 121 0.14 3.61 -4.44
CA ILE A 121 0.86 2.35 -4.37
C ILE A 121 -0.12 1.18 -4.42
N PHE A 122 0.19 0.19 -5.26
CA PHE A 122 -0.49 -1.11 -5.26
C PHE A 122 0.38 -2.13 -4.57
N ILE A 123 -0.17 -2.79 -3.57
CA ILE A 123 0.45 -3.84 -2.77
C ILE A 123 -0.37 -5.12 -2.97
N PRO A 124 0.20 -6.19 -3.56
CA PRO A 124 -0.52 -7.43 -3.84
C PRO A 124 -0.74 -8.28 -2.59
N VAL A 125 -1.53 -9.33 -2.74
CA VAL A 125 -1.65 -10.40 -1.74
C VAL A 125 -0.29 -11.03 -1.47
N GLY A 126 -0.03 -11.40 -0.22
CA GLY A 126 1.24 -12.02 0.19
C GLY A 126 2.30 -11.02 0.65
N PHE A 127 1.89 -9.77 0.85
CA PHE A 127 2.74 -8.73 1.45
C PHE A 127 2.17 -8.26 2.78
N ALA A 128 3.04 -8.05 3.76
CA ALA A 128 2.72 -7.28 4.96
C ALA A 128 2.89 -5.79 4.64
N HIS A 129 1.91 -4.96 5.06
CA HIS A 129 1.81 -3.56 4.67
C HIS A 129 1.69 -2.66 5.89
N GLY A 130 2.43 -1.58 5.90
CA GLY A 130 2.30 -0.51 6.89
C GLY A 130 2.75 0.82 6.35
N PHE A 131 2.43 1.90 7.06
CA PHE A 131 2.89 3.23 6.71
C PHE A 131 3.14 4.09 7.95
N CYS A 132 4.04 5.05 7.83
CA CYS A 132 4.29 6.11 8.80
C CYS A 132 3.89 7.45 8.21
N THR A 133 3.12 8.26 8.95
CA THR A 133 2.74 9.60 8.49
C THR A 133 3.91 10.57 8.61
N LEU A 134 4.12 11.37 7.55
CA LEU A 134 5.18 12.38 7.45
C LEU A 134 4.70 13.78 7.84
N GLU A 135 3.38 13.99 7.84
CA GLU A 135 2.75 15.27 8.13
C GLU A 135 1.59 15.10 9.11
N ASP A 136 1.27 16.17 9.86
CA ASP A 136 0.06 16.23 10.70
C ASP A 136 -1.21 16.21 9.84
N ASN A 137 -2.27 15.66 10.39
CA ASN A 137 -3.58 15.55 9.74
C ASN A 137 -3.53 14.87 8.36
N THR A 138 -2.74 13.80 8.25
CA THR A 138 -2.63 13.02 7.02
C THR A 138 -3.84 12.11 6.83
N GLU A 139 -4.46 12.20 5.64
CA GLU A 139 -5.62 11.40 5.24
C GLU A 139 -5.24 10.39 4.17
N VAL A 140 -5.52 9.12 4.45
CA VAL A 140 -5.20 7.98 3.57
C VAL A 140 -6.49 7.28 3.17
N MET A 141 -6.66 7.07 1.87
CA MET A 141 -7.73 6.24 1.30
C MET A 141 -7.15 5.03 0.61
N TYR A 142 -7.80 3.87 0.76
CA TYR A 142 -7.36 2.66 0.08
C TYR A 142 -8.52 1.73 -0.28
N LYS A 143 -8.41 1.13 -1.47
CA LYS A 143 -9.29 0.09 -1.98
C LYS A 143 -8.70 -1.27 -1.66
N VAL A 144 -9.54 -2.27 -1.38
CA VAL A 144 -9.11 -3.64 -1.09
C VAL A 144 -9.87 -4.66 -1.93
N THR A 145 -9.19 -5.77 -2.28
CA THR A 145 -9.73 -6.81 -3.16
C THR A 145 -10.58 -7.85 -2.44
N ALA A 146 -10.56 -7.88 -1.10
CA ALA A 146 -11.41 -8.73 -0.28
C ALA A 146 -11.94 -7.91 0.91
N PRO A 147 -13.11 -8.23 1.48
CA PRO A 147 -13.66 -7.50 2.63
C PRO A 147 -12.80 -7.66 3.87
N TYR A 148 -12.92 -6.71 4.80
CA TYR A 148 -12.26 -6.81 6.09
C TYR A 148 -12.80 -7.98 6.92
N SER A 149 -11.89 -8.80 7.44
CA SER A 149 -12.19 -9.94 8.29
C SER A 149 -11.26 -9.93 9.51
N PRO A 150 -11.74 -9.53 10.69
CA PRO A 150 -10.92 -9.49 11.92
C PRO A 150 -10.30 -10.84 12.28
N GLU A 151 -10.99 -11.94 12.03
CA GLU A 151 -10.51 -13.29 12.30
C GLU A 151 -9.32 -13.70 11.43
N ASN A 152 -9.21 -13.11 10.24
CA ASN A 152 -8.16 -13.37 9.28
C ASN A 152 -7.06 -12.29 9.28
N GLU A 153 -7.20 -11.24 10.08
CA GLU A 153 -6.17 -10.20 10.24
C GLU A 153 -4.94 -10.77 10.95
N ARG A 154 -3.77 -10.47 10.42
CA ARG A 154 -2.45 -10.81 10.98
C ARG A 154 -1.54 -9.59 10.85
N GLY A 155 -0.43 -9.63 11.56
CA GLY A 155 0.57 -8.59 11.47
C GLY A 155 1.98 -9.11 11.59
N LEU A 156 2.91 -8.24 11.26
CA LEU A 156 4.35 -8.41 11.36
C LEU A 156 4.91 -7.24 12.17
N ALA A 157 5.89 -7.50 13.03
CA ALA A 157 6.51 -6.46 13.84
C ALA A 157 7.11 -5.34 12.96
N TRP A 158 6.69 -4.10 13.21
CA TRP A 158 7.17 -2.94 12.46
C TRP A 158 8.67 -2.66 12.67
N ASN A 159 9.19 -3.09 13.83
CA ASN A 159 10.56 -2.90 14.30
C ASN A 159 11.39 -4.20 14.29
N ASP A 160 11.08 -5.11 13.38
CA ASP A 160 11.84 -6.34 13.20
C ASP A 160 13.30 -6.04 12.85
N ASP A 161 14.23 -6.51 13.67
CA ASP A 161 15.68 -6.26 13.53
C ASP A 161 16.27 -6.87 12.25
N GLU A 162 15.73 -7.99 11.77
CA GLU A 162 16.21 -8.66 10.55
C GLU A 162 15.73 -7.91 9.29
N LEU A 163 14.53 -7.36 9.32
CA LEU A 163 14.01 -6.52 8.24
C LEU A 163 14.68 -5.15 8.21
N ALA A 164 15.05 -4.62 9.38
CA ALA A 164 15.72 -3.33 9.54
C ALA A 164 15.09 -2.23 8.68
N ILE A 165 13.75 -2.09 8.74
CA ILE A 165 13.02 -1.09 7.97
C ILE A 165 13.42 0.30 8.46
N ASP A 166 13.92 1.13 7.54
CA ASP A 166 14.33 2.51 7.82
C ASP A 166 13.09 3.43 7.82
N TRP A 167 12.37 3.40 8.93
CA TRP A 167 11.22 4.27 9.11
C TRP A 167 11.68 5.72 9.31
N PRO A 168 11.02 6.71 8.68
CA PRO A 168 11.33 8.12 8.85
C PRO A 168 10.76 8.63 10.19
N ILE A 169 11.29 8.10 11.28
CA ILE A 169 10.90 8.43 12.65
C ILE A 169 12.11 9.13 13.26
N ASP A 170 11.96 10.42 13.54
CA ASP A 170 12.95 11.20 14.30
C ASP A 170 13.04 10.62 15.73
N ASN A 171 13.95 11.11 16.54
CA ASN A 171 14.35 10.63 17.88
C ASN A 171 13.22 10.24 18.86
N ASP A 172 11.96 10.42 18.49
CA ASP A 172 10.78 10.02 19.24
C ASP A 172 10.26 8.64 18.79
N ALA A 173 9.66 7.89 19.72
CA ALA A 173 8.99 6.63 19.38
C ALA A 173 7.77 6.90 18.48
N PRO A 174 7.46 6.01 17.53
CA PRO A 174 6.27 6.17 16.70
C PRO A 174 4.99 6.11 17.53
N ILE A 175 3.95 6.79 17.05
CA ILE A 175 2.61 6.67 17.62
C ILE A 175 1.97 5.39 17.06
N LEU A 176 1.74 4.41 17.93
CA LEU A 176 1.24 3.08 17.58
C LEU A 176 -0.12 2.81 18.24
N SER A 177 -0.90 1.92 17.62
CA SER A 177 -2.01 1.27 18.32
C SER A 177 -1.49 0.14 19.20
N GLU A 178 -2.26 -0.26 20.24
CA GLU A 178 -1.87 -1.34 21.13
C GLU A 178 -1.57 -2.65 20.38
N LYS A 179 -2.37 -2.99 19.36
CA LYS A 179 -2.15 -4.20 18.56
C LYS A 179 -0.83 -4.18 17.77
N ASP A 180 -0.41 -3.01 17.29
CA ASP A 180 0.80 -2.87 16.46
C ASP A 180 2.10 -3.07 17.27
N THR A 181 2.01 -3.04 18.59
CA THR A 181 3.14 -3.32 19.50
C THR A 181 3.38 -4.80 19.78
N SER A 182 2.47 -5.69 19.36
CA SER A 182 2.47 -7.10 19.81
C SER A 182 2.62 -8.12 18.68
N TYR A 183 2.81 -7.70 17.45
CA TYR A 183 2.99 -8.60 16.31
C TYR A 183 4.34 -9.33 16.34
N PRO A 184 4.40 -10.58 15.81
CA PRO A 184 5.63 -11.35 15.76
C PRO A 184 6.62 -10.79 14.74
N GLU A 185 7.90 -11.04 14.93
CA GLU A 185 8.95 -10.88 13.94
C GLU A 185 8.80 -11.89 12.79
N LEU A 186 9.38 -11.60 11.63
CA LEU A 186 9.29 -12.44 10.41
C LEU A 186 9.72 -13.89 10.66
N ARG A 187 10.82 -14.09 11.38
CA ARG A 187 11.32 -15.44 11.74
C ARG A 187 10.36 -16.29 12.55
N ASN A 188 9.41 -15.64 13.26
CA ASN A 188 8.40 -16.29 14.08
C ASN A 188 7.02 -16.35 13.38
N LEU A 189 6.92 -15.79 12.17
CA LEU A 189 5.68 -15.73 11.40
C LEU A 189 5.39 -17.09 10.75
N PRO A 190 4.20 -17.71 10.98
CA PRO A 190 3.82 -18.90 10.23
C PRO A 190 3.75 -18.66 8.73
N THR A 191 4.00 -19.67 7.91
CA THR A 191 3.85 -19.60 6.47
C THR A 191 2.38 -19.50 6.09
N PHE A 192 1.92 -18.32 5.72
CA PHE A 192 0.54 -18.07 5.27
C PHE A 192 0.42 -18.05 3.75
N PHE A 193 1.47 -17.65 3.05
CA PHE A 193 1.51 -17.54 1.58
C PHE A 193 2.69 -18.30 1.02
N LYS A 194 2.47 -18.87 -0.18
CA LYS A 194 3.52 -19.48 -1.00
C LYS A 194 3.64 -18.70 -2.29
N TYR A 195 4.86 -18.53 -2.74
CA TYR A 195 5.13 -17.96 -4.05
C TYR A 195 4.81 -19.00 -5.12
N GLU A 196 3.96 -18.66 -6.07
CA GLU A 196 3.63 -19.49 -7.23
C GLU A 196 4.33 -18.88 -8.45
N PHE A 197 5.06 -19.75 -9.20
CA PHE A 197 5.81 -19.36 -10.39
C PHE A 197 4.88 -19.18 -11.60
#